data_14c4c6401cb7aa79cd3364450082437a
#
_entry.id   14c4c6401cb7aa79cd3364450082437a
#
_cell.length_a   1.000
_cell.length_b   1.000
_cell.length_c   1.000
_cell.angle_alpha   90.00
_cell.angle_beta   90.00
_cell.angle_gamma   90.00
#
_symmetry.space_group_name_H-M   'P 1'
#
loop_
_entity.id
_entity.type
_entity.pdbx_description
1 polymer ?
#
loop_
_entity_poly.entity_id
_entity_poly.type
_entity_poly.pdbx_seq_one_letter_code
_entity_poly.pdbx_strand_id
1 'polypeptide(L)'
;MSNARNLANLLNGGDTTIATGDVANGAISTAKLADDAVTAAKIDDDGTGFAMADLTVATLNASTVILPDESGGADIGSTTKEFGDVFIADDKAIKFGNDQDATIEYDENGDDQLKIGGAVTAFTNAVIGKTDTDTSNTGSVTLDFDANQNFVLTLTGDVTLANPSTEKVGQSGFIAFIQDGTGSRTLTLGTDYESAGG
;
A
#
# COMPACT_ATOMS: atom_id res chain seq x y z
N MET A 1 31.81 21.35 52.87
CA MET A 1 31.24 22.60 52.27
C MET A 1 29.74 22.47 52.35
N SER A 2 29.01 23.52 52.74
CA SER A 2 27.56 23.46 52.92
C SER A 2 26.85 23.43 51.56
N ASN A 3 25.72 22.74 51.49
CA ASN A 3 24.88 22.66 50.28
C ASN A 3 24.47 24.08 49.73
N ALA A 4 24.38 25.08 50.62
CA ALA A 4 24.10 26.48 50.24
C ALA A 4 25.24 27.10 49.45
N ARG A 5 26.51 26.76 49.68
CA ARG A 5 27.65 27.28 48.92
C ARG A 5 27.72 26.62 47.55
N ASN A 6 27.37 25.33 47.43
CA ASN A 6 27.32 24.66 46.15
C ASN A 6 26.19 25.20 45.28
N LEU A 7 25.03 25.52 45.86
CA LEU A 7 23.93 26.17 45.16
C LEU A 7 24.27 27.60 44.71
N ALA A 8 24.98 28.37 45.58
CA ALA A 8 25.42 29.73 45.24
C ALA A 8 26.47 29.74 44.13
N ASN A 9 27.35 28.74 44.07
CA ASN A 9 28.31 28.60 42.98
C ASN A 9 27.65 28.24 41.66
N LEU A 10 26.60 27.40 41.70
CA LEU A 10 25.81 27.03 40.54
C LEU A 10 25.04 28.24 39.96
N LEU A 11 24.61 29.16 40.82
CA LEU A 11 23.79 30.32 40.45
C LEU A 11 24.62 31.58 40.18
N ASN A 12 25.85 31.68 40.66
CA ASN A 12 26.64 32.95 40.73
C ASN A 12 28.03 32.85 40.06
N GLY A 13 28.44 31.72 39.64
CA GLY A 13 29.71 31.53 38.91
C GLY A 13 29.48 31.64 37.39
N GLY A 14 30.40 32.20 36.67
CA GLY A 14 30.37 32.32 35.23
C GLY A 14 30.43 30.98 34.49
N ASP A 15 30.16 29.86 35.16
CA ASP A 15 30.00 28.55 34.59
C ASP A 15 28.48 28.28 34.46
N THR A 16 27.98 28.51 33.26
CA THR A 16 26.55 28.38 32.95
C THR A 16 26.19 26.92 32.61
N THR A 17 27.10 25.96 32.75
CA THR A 17 26.90 24.56 32.43
C THR A 17 26.86 23.71 33.72
N ILE A 18 25.82 22.90 33.83
CA ILE A 18 25.75 21.82 34.82
C ILE A 18 26.48 20.64 34.19
N ALA A 19 27.59 20.22 34.83
CA ALA A 19 28.33 19.05 34.35
C ALA A 19 27.46 17.78 34.49
N THR A 20 27.68 16.79 33.65
CA THR A 20 26.91 15.53 33.65
C THR A 20 26.96 14.80 34.99
N GLY A 21 28.02 14.96 35.77
CA GLY A 21 28.18 14.38 37.13
C GLY A 21 27.39 15.12 38.22
N ASP A 22 26.91 16.33 37.95
CA ASP A 22 26.18 17.16 38.92
C ASP A 22 24.71 16.80 39.05
N VAL A 23 24.19 16.04 38.06
CA VAL A 23 22.81 15.56 38.03
C VAL A 23 22.82 14.03 38.26
N ALA A 24 22.40 13.59 39.45
CA ALA A 24 22.29 12.16 39.72
C ALA A 24 21.26 11.49 38.84
N ASN A 25 21.49 10.22 38.49
CA ASN A 25 20.53 9.44 37.73
C ASN A 25 19.14 9.48 38.37
N GLY A 26 18.11 9.80 37.58
CA GLY A 26 16.72 9.94 38.06
C GLY A 26 16.44 11.25 38.83
N ALA A 27 17.41 12.17 38.97
CA ALA A 27 17.20 13.45 39.67
C ALA A 27 16.22 14.36 38.88
N ILE A 28 16.14 14.24 37.56
CA ILE A 28 15.14 14.91 36.76
C ILE A 28 14.01 13.93 36.48
N SER A 29 12.90 14.12 37.15
CA SER A 29 11.67 13.35 36.95
C SER A 29 10.70 14.12 36.06
N THR A 30 9.69 13.46 35.48
CA THR A 30 8.62 14.10 34.71
C THR A 30 7.92 15.24 35.47
N ALA A 31 7.75 15.12 36.79
CA ALA A 31 7.16 16.17 37.61
C ALA A 31 8.05 17.43 37.76
N LYS A 32 9.34 17.33 37.39
CA LYS A 32 10.30 18.47 37.43
C LYS A 32 10.48 19.13 36.07
N LEU A 33 9.91 18.54 35.00
CA LEU A 33 9.84 19.12 33.70
C LEU A 33 8.43 19.68 33.52
N ALA A 34 8.31 20.99 33.43
CA ALA A 34 7.04 21.61 33.08
C ALA A 34 6.66 21.20 31.62
N ASP A 35 5.37 21.26 31.32
CA ASP A 35 4.92 21.10 29.93
C ASP A 35 5.68 22.07 29.04
N ASP A 36 6.11 21.61 27.87
CA ASP A 36 6.95 22.35 26.92
C ASP A 36 8.34 22.78 27.44
N ALA A 37 8.80 22.28 28.57
CA ALA A 37 10.14 22.59 29.10
C ALA A 37 11.27 22.08 28.18
N VAL A 38 11.01 20.99 27.43
CA VAL A 38 11.92 20.44 26.42
C VAL A 38 11.32 20.71 25.04
N THR A 39 11.75 21.78 24.41
CA THR A 39 11.34 22.15 23.05
C THR A 39 12.28 21.55 22.02
N ALA A 40 11.87 21.50 20.75
CA ALA A 40 12.72 21.05 19.65
C ALA A 40 14.10 21.74 19.62
N ALA A 41 14.14 23.03 19.94
CA ALA A 41 15.40 23.80 20.03
C ALA A 41 16.31 23.42 21.22
N LYS A 42 15.80 22.62 22.17
CA LYS A 42 16.55 22.15 23.34
C LYS A 42 16.93 20.67 23.26
N ILE A 43 16.35 19.99 22.29
CA ILE A 43 16.80 18.67 21.86
C ILE A 43 17.86 18.98 20.81
N ASP A 44 19.08 19.20 21.28
CA ASP A 44 20.14 19.63 20.37
C ASP A 44 20.48 18.52 19.44
N ASP A 45 20.49 18.96 18.26
CA ASP A 45 20.96 18.31 17.10
C ASP A 45 22.30 18.95 16.71
N ASP A 46 23.37 18.32 17.16
CA ASP A 46 24.74 18.64 16.69
C ASP A 46 24.95 18.12 15.25
N GLY A 47 23.88 17.76 14.54
CA GLY A 47 23.91 17.16 13.20
C GLY A 47 24.05 15.65 13.19
N THR A 48 24.12 14.99 14.38
CA THR A 48 24.22 13.52 14.50
C THR A 48 22.85 12.86 14.72
N GLY A 49 21.81 13.68 14.94
CA GLY A 49 20.44 13.24 15.18
C GLY A 49 20.17 12.78 16.63
N PHE A 50 18.91 12.76 16.99
CA PHE A 50 18.44 12.32 18.29
C PHE A 50 18.27 10.81 18.31
N ALA A 51 19.25 10.07 18.84
CA ALA A 51 19.19 8.62 18.91
C ALA A 51 18.33 8.17 20.12
N MET A 52 17.22 7.49 19.87
CA MET A 52 16.43 6.78 20.86
C MET A 52 16.45 5.29 20.56
N ALA A 53 16.69 4.47 21.59
CA ALA A 53 16.58 3.02 21.44
C ALA A 53 15.13 2.59 21.15
N ASP A 54 14.17 3.21 21.85
CA ASP A 54 12.74 2.99 21.66
C ASP A 54 11.98 4.31 21.68
N LEU A 55 11.25 4.62 20.62
CA LEU A 55 10.35 5.77 20.56
C LEU A 55 8.90 5.26 20.59
N THR A 56 8.18 5.49 21.69
CA THR A 56 6.74 5.21 21.78
C THR A 56 5.96 6.53 21.71
N VAL A 57 5.22 6.71 20.63
CA VAL A 57 4.40 7.91 20.38
C VAL A 57 2.99 7.50 19.98
N ALA A 58 2.00 8.31 20.34
CA ALA A 58 0.63 8.13 19.86
C ALA A 58 0.49 8.45 18.37
N THR A 59 1.19 9.48 17.91
CA THR A 59 1.22 9.90 16.51
C THR A 59 2.59 10.43 16.15
N LEU A 60 3.16 9.97 15.03
CA LEU A 60 4.38 10.50 14.44
C LEU A 60 4.02 11.28 13.18
N ASN A 61 4.18 12.60 13.22
CA ASN A 61 4.00 13.48 12.07
C ASN A 61 5.37 13.80 11.44
N ALA A 62 5.64 13.25 10.27
CA ALA A 62 6.82 13.60 9.49
C ALA A 62 6.41 14.60 8.40
N SER A 63 7.01 15.80 8.43
CA SER A 63 6.68 16.87 7.48
C SER A 63 7.32 16.67 6.10
N THR A 64 8.35 15.86 6.03
CA THR A 64 9.11 15.64 4.79
C THR A 64 9.27 14.16 4.49
N VAL A 65 10.07 13.43 5.27
CA VAL A 65 10.42 12.05 4.99
C VAL A 65 10.79 11.30 6.28
N ILE A 66 10.54 9.99 6.30
CA ILE A 66 11.09 9.05 7.28
C ILE A 66 12.12 8.21 6.54
N LEU A 67 13.38 8.33 6.89
CA LEU A 67 14.48 7.61 6.25
C LEU A 67 15.05 6.53 7.16
N PRO A 68 15.38 5.35 6.65
CA PRO A 68 16.27 4.42 7.33
C PRO A 68 17.70 5.01 7.38
N ASP A 69 18.52 4.49 8.28
CA ASP A 69 19.92 4.90 8.43
C ASP A 69 20.81 4.45 7.26
N GLU A 70 20.43 3.36 6.59
CA GLU A 70 21.12 2.84 5.41
C GLU A 70 20.18 2.14 4.45
N SER A 71 20.61 1.84 3.24
CA SER A 71 19.83 1.12 2.25
C SER A 71 19.55 -0.31 2.70
N GLY A 72 18.30 -0.68 2.86
CA GLY A 72 17.86 -1.97 3.38
C GLY A 72 18.00 -2.14 4.89
N GLY A 73 18.29 -1.03 5.63
CA GLY A 73 18.59 -1.08 7.05
C GLY A 73 17.38 -1.19 7.98
N ALA A 74 16.20 -0.71 7.59
CA ALA A 74 15.03 -0.70 8.47
C ALA A 74 13.81 -1.38 7.86
N ASP A 75 13.18 -2.25 8.64
CA ASP A 75 11.90 -2.87 8.28
C ASP A 75 10.72 -2.05 8.80
N ILE A 76 9.60 -2.11 8.10
CA ILE A 76 8.32 -1.60 8.55
C ILE A 76 7.49 -2.77 9.06
N GLY A 77 7.39 -2.91 10.38
CA GLY A 77 6.74 -4.04 11.03
C GLY A 77 7.65 -5.25 11.24
N SER A 78 7.04 -6.35 11.66
CA SER A 78 7.72 -7.64 11.87
C SER A 78 6.74 -8.78 11.70
N THR A 79 7.20 -10.03 11.72
CA THR A 79 6.35 -11.24 11.65
C THR A 79 5.39 -11.41 12.83
N THR A 80 5.55 -10.63 13.89
CA THR A 80 4.72 -10.68 15.10
C THR A 80 4.02 -9.37 15.44
N LYS A 81 4.38 -8.27 14.73
CA LYS A 81 3.81 -6.93 14.87
C LYS A 81 3.62 -6.35 13.48
N GLU A 82 2.45 -6.57 12.93
CA GLU A 82 2.06 -6.15 11.60
C GLU A 82 1.43 -4.75 11.65
N PHE A 83 1.57 -4.00 10.56
CA PHE A 83 0.80 -2.77 10.38
C PHE A 83 -0.66 -3.13 10.04
N GLY A 84 -1.59 -2.25 10.39
CA GLY A 84 -2.95 -2.29 9.87
C GLY A 84 -2.98 -1.87 8.41
N ASP A 85 -3.70 -0.80 8.11
CA ASP A 85 -3.79 -0.27 6.76
C ASP A 85 -2.62 0.68 6.43
N VAL A 86 -2.24 0.73 5.15
CA VAL A 86 -1.33 1.72 4.59
C VAL A 86 -2.09 2.55 3.56
N PHE A 87 -2.25 3.85 3.81
CA PHE A 87 -2.93 4.78 2.92
C PHE A 87 -1.90 5.51 2.05
N ILE A 88 -1.94 5.25 0.76
CA ILE A 88 -1.14 5.94 -0.25
C ILE A 88 -2.08 6.87 -1.01
N ALA A 89 -1.71 8.12 -1.19
CA ALA A 89 -2.51 9.08 -1.93
C ALA A 89 -2.59 8.69 -3.42
N ASP A 90 -3.65 9.14 -4.09
CA ASP A 90 -3.86 8.94 -5.51
C ASP A 90 -2.67 9.45 -6.33
N ASP A 91 -2.35 8.79 -7.42
CA ASP A 91 -1.20 9.09 -8.29
C ASP A 91 0.15 9.06 -7.56
N LYS A 92 0.23 8.25 -6.49
CA LYS A 92 1.47 7.95 -5.79
C LYS A 92 1.76 6.47 -5.86
N ALA A 93 3.03 6.13 -5.96
CA ALA A 93 3.49 4.76 -6.16
C ALA A 93 4.29 4.24 -4.98
N ILE A 94 4.12 2.94 -4.69
CA ILE A 94 5.12 2.16 -3.95
C ILE A 94 6.20 1.77 -4.96
N LYS A 95 7.45 2.15 -4.70
CA LYS A 95 8.57 1.95 -5.61
C LYS A 95 9.54 0.92 -5.05
N PHE A 96 10.07 0.07 -5.90
CA PHE A 96 11.00 -1.00 -5.56
C PHE A 96 12.29 -0.87 -6.34
N GLY A 97 13.41 -1.27 -5.70
CA GLY A 97 14.75 -1.23 -6.28
C GLY A 97 15.44 0.12 -6.08
N ASN A 98 16.76 0.12 -6.20
CA ASN A 98 17.58 1.33 -6.03
C ASN A 98 17.27 2.38 -7.12
N ASP A 99 16.97 1.92 -8.32
CA ASP A 99 16.64 2.77 -9.47
C ASP A 99 15.13 2.97 -9.65
N GLN A 100 14.32 2.46 -8.67
CA GLN A 100 12.85 2.49 -8.68
C GLN A 100 12.24 1.85 -9.94
N ASP A 101 12.82 0.73 -10.38
CA ASP A 101 12.49 0.05 -11.63
C ASP A 101 11.12 -0.62 -11.63
N ALA A 102 10.54 -0.90 -10.47
CA ALA A 102 9.21 -1.48 -10.37
C ALA A 102 8.31 -0.62 -9.48
N THR A 103 7.05 -0.49 -9.86
CA THR A 103 6.05 0.33 -9.18
C THR A 103 4.73 -0.39 -9.02
N ILE A 104 4.00 -0.07 -7.94
CA ILE A 104 2.58 -0.36 -7.77
C ILE A 104 1.90 0.97 -7.47
N GLU A 105 0.93 1.39 -8.28
CA GLU A 105 0.21 2.65 -8.12
C GLU A 105 -1.26 2.52 -8.52
N TYR A 106 -2.12 3.34 -7.95
CA TYR A 106 -3.46 3.58 -8.46
C TYR A 106 -3.45 4.89 -9.24
N ASP A 107 -3.82 4.83 -10.53
CA ASP A 107 -3.86 5.97 -11.45
C ASP A 107 -5.30 6.47 -11.56
N GLU A 108 -5.66 7.48 -10.76
CA GLU A 108 -6.98 8.10 -10.77
C GLU A 108 -7.16 9.05 -11.99
N ASN A 109 -6.10 9.75 -12.38
CA ASN A 109 -6.16 10.75 -13.44
C ASN A 109 -6.06 10.14 -14.86
N GLY A 110 -5.77 8.85 -14.95
CA GLY A 110 -5.68 8.09 -16.21
C GLY A 110 -6.92 7.22 -16.44
N ASP A 111 -6.74 5.93 -16.24
CA ASP A 111 -7.71 4.90 -16.60
C ASP A 111 -8.43 4.29 -15.38
N ASP A 112 -8.34 4.87 -14.19
CA ASP A 112 -8.84 4.30 -12.93
C ASP A 112 -8.34 2.87 -12.67
N GLN A 113 -7.05 2.64 -12.83
CA GLN A 113 -6.44 1.32 -12.79
C GLN A 113 -5.38 1.18 -11.71
N LEU A 114 -5.33 0.01 -11.09
CA LEU A 114 -4.15 -0.41 -10.34
C LEU A 114 -3.09 -0.88 -11.33
N LYS A 115 -2.02 -0.10 -11.47
CA LYS A 115 -0.90 -0.38 -12.37
C LYS A 115 0.25 -1.05 -11.62
N ILE A 116 0.77 -2.13 -12.19
CA ILE A 116 2.01 -2.77 -11.78
C ILE A 116 2.95 -2.65 -12.97
N GLY A 117 3.98 -1.84 -12.84
CA GLY A 117 4.80 -1.43 -13.98
C GLY A 117 6.29 -1.36 -13.69
N GLY A 118 7.03 -0.95 -14.73
CA GLY A 118 8.47 -0.74 -14.69
C GLY A 118 9.30 -1.99 -14.93
N ALA A 119 8.87 -3.16 -14.46
CA ALA A 119 9.55 -4.44 -14.63
C ALA A 119 8.59 -5.53 -15.13
N VAL A 120 9.15 -6.64 -15.58
CA VAL A 120 8.34 -7.83 -15.93
C VAL A 120 7.67 -8.37 -14.68
N THR A 121 6.34 -8.46 -14.69
CA THR A 121 5.57 -9.04 -13.59
C THR A 121 5.51 -10.55 -13.77
N ALA A 122 6.06 -11.31 -12.82
CA ALA A 122 6.00 -12.77 -12.79
C ALA A 122 5.13 -13.24 -11.63
N PHE A 123 4.07 -13.99 -11.92
CA PHE A 123 3.25 -14.64 -10.92
C PHE A 123 3.76 -16.08 -10.71
N THR A 124 4.21 -16.41 -9.50
CA THR A 124 4.72 -17.75 -9.16
C THR A 124 3.62 -18.77 -8.90
N ASN A 125 2.40 -18.29 -8.71
CA ASN A 125 1.20 -19.11 -8.55
C ASN A 125 0.15 -18.76 -9.61
N ALA A 126 -0.91 -19.54 -9.69
CA ALA A 126 -2.01 -19.29 -10.62
C ALA A 126 -2.68 -17.93 -10.36
N VAL A 127 -2.99 -17.24 -11.44
CA VAL A 127 -3.82 -16.03 -11.42
C VAL A 127 -5.26 -16.45 -11.71
N ILE A 128 -6.18 -16.08 -10.83
CA ILE A 128 -7.60 -16.40 -10.96
C ILE A 128 -8.33 -15.15 -11.45
N GLY A 129 -8.76 -15.17 -12.72
CA GLY A 129 -9.66 -14.17 -13.25
C GLY A 129 -11.10 -14.41 -12.78
N LYS A 130 -11.83 -13.33 -12.50
CA LYS A 130 -13.25 -13.44 -12.12
C LYS A 130 -14.03 -14.13 -13.24
N THR A 131 -14.83 -15.13 -12.88
CA THR A 131 -15.63 -15.93 -13.81
C THR A 131 -17.11 -15.72 -13.54
N ASP A 132 -17.86 -15.35 -14.58
CA ASP A 132 -19.30 -15.42 -14.59
C ASP A 132 -19.73 -16.84 -14.94
N THR A 133 -20.59 -17.43 -14.11
CA THR A 133 -21.17 -18.76 -14.36
C THR A 133 -22.69 -18.63 -14.41
N ASP A 134 -23.24 -18.65 -15.61
CA ASP A 134 -24.67 -18.59 -15.84
C ASP A 134 -25.20 -19.94 -16.35
N THR A 135 -26.16 -20.46 -15.62
CA THR A 135 -26.72 -21.81 -15.86
C THR A 135 -27.96 -21.82 -16.76
N SER A 136 -28.42 -20.66 -17.23
CA SER A 136 -29.63 -20.56 -18.03
C SER A 136 -29.58 -19.44 -19.05
N ASN A 137 -29.09 -19.75 -20.27
CA ASN A 137 -28.97 -18.78 -21.33
C ASN A 137 -29.85 -19.16 -22.53
N THR A 138 -30.62 -18.18 -23.01
CA THR A 138 -31.47 -18.29 -24.21
C THR A 138 -31.69 -16.90 -24.81
N GLY A 139 -31.89 -16.81 -26.13
CA GLY A 139 -32.11 -15.56 -26.84
C GLY A 139 -30.81 -14.71 -26.91
N SER A 140 -30.93 -13.40 -26.73
CA SER A 140 -29.78 -12.49 -26.80
C SER A 140 -29.05 -12.39 -25.44
N VAL A 141 -27.77 -12.68 -25.43
CA VAL A 141 -26.89 -12.62 -24.25
C VAL A 141 -25.76 -11.65 -24.52
N THR A 142 -25.54 -10.71 -23.63
CA THR A 142 -24.42 -9.76 -23.68
C THR A 142 -23.48 -10.01 -22.52
N LEU A 143 -22.19 -10.13 -22.78
CA LEU A 143 -21.16 -10.35 -21.78
C LEU A 143 -20.66 -9.02 -21.23
N ASP A 144 -20.48 -8.96 -19.90
CA ASP A 144 -19.90 -7.81 -19.22
C ASP A 144 -18.42 -8.06 -18.92
N PHE A 145 -17.54 -7.54 -19.78
CA PHE A 145 -16.10 -7.67 -19.65
C PHE A 145 -15.48 -6.70 -18.63
N ASP A 146 -16.18 -5.65 -18.20
CA ASP A 146 -15.73 -4.83 -17.07
C ASP A 146 -15.86 -5.61 -15.75
N ALA A 147 -16.91 -6.44 -15.64
CA ALA A 147 -17.18 -7.20 -14.42
C ALA A 147 -16.43 -8.53 -14.37
N ASN A 148 -16.19 -9.19 -15.51
CA ASN A 148 -15.68 -10.55 -15.56
C ASN A 148 -14.61 -10.74 -16.63
N GLN A 149 -13.71 -11.67 -16.37
CA GLN A 149 -12.64 -12.05 -17.31
C GLN A 149 -12.98 -13.33 -18.05
N ASN A 150 -13.75 -14.23 -17.41
CA ASN A 150 -14.11 -15.53 -17.95
C ASN A 150 -15.62 -15.72 -17.86
N PHE A 151 -16.16 -16.55 -18.76
CA PHE A 151 -17.59 -16.83 -18.83
C PHE A 151 -17.83 -18.33 -19.03
N VAL A 152 -18.75 -18.91 -18.27
CA VAL A 152 -19.23 -20.27 -18.39
C VAL A 152 -20.75 -20.23 -18.52
N LEU A 153 -21.25 -20.47 -19.74
CA LEU A 153 -22.65 -20.24 -20.08
C LEU A 153 -23.31 -21.57 -20.44
N THR A 154 -24.32 -21.98 -19.67
CA THR A 154 -25.15 -23.13 -20.04
C THR A 154 -26.30 -22.70 -20.94
N LEU A 155 -26.36 -23.23 -22.14
CA LEU A 155 -27.39 -22.93 -23.13
C LEU A 155 -28.63 -23.75 -22.83
N THR A 156 -29.73 -23.09 -22.49
CA THR A 156 -31.06 -23.71 -22.29
C THR A 156 -31.99 -23.46 -23.45
N GLY A 157 -31.58 -22.67 -24.41
CA GLY A 157 -32.20 -22.40 -25.70
C GLY A 157 -31.16 -21.94 -26.71
N ASP A 158 -31.58 -21.59 -27.92
CA ASP A 158 -30.71 -20.98 -28.92
C ASP A 158 -30.27 -19.59 -28.41
N VAL A 159 -28.96 -19.30 -28.56
CA VAL A 159 -28.35 -18.07 -28.06
C VAL A 159 -27.74 -17.28 -29.22
N THR A 160 -27.98 -15.98 -29.22
CA THR A 160 -27.21 -14.99 -29.96
C THR A 160 -26.33 -14.25 -28.97
N LEU A 161 -25.02 -14.43 -29.06
CA LEU A 161 -24.05 -13.66 -28.28
C LEU A 161 -23.95 -12.25 -28.88
N ALA A 162 -24.58 -11.29 -28.24
CA ALA A 162 -24.60 -9.91 -28.70
C ALA A 162 -23.22 -9.26 -28.53
N ASN A 163 -22.92 -8.27 -29.39
CA ASN A 163 -21.68 -7.52 -29.28
C ASN A 163 -21.54 -6.90 -27.89
N PRO A 164 -20.38 -7.06 -27.21
CA PRO A 164 -20.12 -6.39 -25.95
C PRO A 164 -19.86 -4.90 -26.15
N SER A 165 -19.83 -4.14 -25.06
CA SER A 165 -19.48 -2.71 -25.07
C SER A 165 -18.51 -2.35 -23.94
N THR A 166 -18.02 -3.37 -23.23
CA THR A 166 -17.21 -3.20 -22.01
C THR A 166 -15.84 -3.86 -22.09
N GLU A 167 -15.48 -4.40 -23.26
CA GLU A 167 -14.19 -5.04 -23.51
C GLU A 167 -13.03 -4.04 -23.41
N LYS A 168 -11.89 -4.51 -22.94
CA LYS A 168 -10.67 -3.73 -22.83
C LYS A 168 -9.58 -4.29 -23.74
N VAL A 169 -8.86 -3.41 -24.41
CA VAL A 169 -7.72 -3.80 -25.24
C VAL A 169 -6.67 -4.51 -24.38
N GLY A 170 -6.29 -5.72 -24.79
CA GLY A 170 -5.33 -6.55 -24.07
C GLY A 170 -5.94 -7.46 -22.99
N GLN A 171 -7.24 -7.37 -22.73
CA GLN A 171 -7.92 -8.31 -21.87
C GLN A 171 -7.90 -9.71 -22.50
N SER A 172 -7.63 -10.75 -21.71
CA SER A 172 -7.63 -12.14 -22.14
C SER A 172 -8.43 -13.00 -21.17
N GLY A 173 -9.13 -14.00 -21.72
CA GLY A 173 -9.96 -14.89 -20.92
C GLY A 173 -10.48 -16.02 -21.78
N PHE A 174 -11.51 -16.72 -21.31
CA PHE A 174 -12.22 -17.72 -22.09
C PHE A 174 -13.73 -17.56 -21.95
N ILE A 175 -14.45 -18.05 -22.98
CA ILE A 175 -15.89 -18.22 -22.96
C ILE A 175 -16.16 -19.71 -23.20
N ALA A 176 -16.80 -20.38 -22.25
CA ALA A 176 -17.20 -21.78 -22.36
C ALA A 176 -18.72 -21.88 -22.51
N PHE A 177 -19.15 -22.58 -23.54
CA PHE A 177 -20.55 -22.87 -23.78
C PHE A 177 -20.84 -24.32 -23.45
N ILE A 178 -21.83 -24.55 -22.59
CA ILE A 178 -22.26 -25.88 -22.15
C ILE A 178 -23.67 -26.11 -22.67
N GLN A 179 -23.89 -27.24 -23.33
CA GLN A 179 -25.24 -27.64 -23.73
C GLN A 179 -26.01 -28.14 -22.48
N ASP A 180 -27.30 -27.84 -22.40
CA ASP A 180 -28.18 -28.45 -21.40
C ASP A 180 -28.45 -29.93 -21.67
N GLY A 181 -29.25 -30.56 -20.83
CA GLY A 181 -29.62 -31.98 -21.01
C GLY A 181 -30.41 -32.29 -22.29
N THR A 182 -31.01 -31.28 -22.93
CA THR A 182 -31.70 -31.43 -24.20
C THR A 182 -30.74 -31.42 -25.38
N GLY A 183 -29.66 -30.61 -25.29
CA GLY A 183 -28.66 -30.47 -26.36
C GLY A 183 -29.19 -29.75 -27.60
N SER A 184 -28.37 -29.74 -28.64
CA SER A 184 -28.69 -29.16 -29.96
C SER A 184 -29.04 -27.66 -29.95
N ARG A 185 -28.62 -26.92 -28.92
CA ARG A 185 -28.75 -25.47 -28.87
C ARG A 185 -27.75 -24.83 -29.82
N THR A 186 -28.21 -23.87 -30.59
CA THR A 186 -27.38 -23.12 -31.53
C THR A 186 -26.78 -21.90 -30.86
N LEU A 187 -25.56 -21.55 -31.26
CA LEU A 187 -24.88 -20.31 -30.88
C LEU A 187 -24.63 -19.47 -32.14
N THR A 188 -25.15 -18.26 -32.14
CA THR A 188 -24.86 -17.24 -33.16
C THR A 188 -23.97 -16.19 -32.52
N LEU A 189 -22.88 -15.81 -33.17
CA LEU A 189 -21.96 -14.78 -32.71
C LEU A 189 -22.34 -13.42 -33.31
N GLY A 190 -22.26 -12.38 -32.47
CA GLY A 190 -22.29 -11.01 -32.96
C GLY A 190 -21.05 -10.66 -33.78
N THR A 191 -21.08 -9.53 -34.42
CA THR A 191 -20.05 -9.11 -35.41
C THR A 191 -18.69 -8.76 -34.82
N ASP A 192 -18.62 -8.56 -33.51
CA ASP A 192 -17.38 -8.24 -32.79
C ASP A 192 -16.64 -9.51 -32.33
N TYR A 193 -17.26 -10.68 -32.51
CA TYR A 193 -16.64 -11.98 -32.25
C TYR A 193 -16.13 -12.59 -33.57
N GLU A 194 -14.89 -13.04 -33.53
CA GLU A 194 -14.29 -13.74 -34.66
C GLU A 194 -14.10 -15.22 -34.32
N SER A 195 -14.33 -16.08 -35.30
CA SER A 195 -14.05 -17.52 -35.19
C SER A 195 -12.98 -17.95 -36.19
N ALA A 196 -12.32 -19.07 -35.94
CA ALA A 196 -11.36 -19.62 -36.87
C ALA A 196 -12.09 -20.03 -38.16
N GLY A 197 -11.95 -19.22 -39.21
CA GLY A 197 -12.60 -19.43 -40.54
C GLY A 197 -13.51 -18.30 -41.00
N GLY A 198 -13.56 -17.19 -40.24
CA GLY A 198 -14.33 -15.98 -40.52
C GLY A 198 -15.71 -15.97 -39.96
#